data_cd3346275298c9138a0abcdc8b9f2576
#
_entry.id   cd3346275298c9138a0abcdc8b9f2576
#
_cell.length_a   1.000
_cell.length_b   1.000
_cell.length_c   1.000
_cell.angle_alpha   90.00
_cell.angle_beta   90.00
_cell.angle_gamma   90.00
#
_symmetry.space_group_name_H-M   'P 1'
#
loop_
_entity.id
_entity.type
_entity.pdbx_description
1 polymer ?
#
loop_
_entity_poly.entity_id
_entity_poly.type
_entity_poly.pdbx_seq_one_letter_code
_entity_poly.pdbx_strand_id
1 'polypeptide(L)'
;MYDLPQYKEHDKEVVKEFLDIYPFAFLTGCDSENRPVATQLPMFIEEIKGRNVLRGHLMKNTDHHKAFLHSENVLAVFTGKHTYVSGAWYSNPHSASTWNYMSVHVKGVITFLGDDALEDVLRMTSLHFEDQNKQ
;
A
#
# COMPACT_ATOMS: atom_id res chain seq x y z
N MET A 1 8.24 10.96 0.86
CA MET A 1 8.34 10.45 2.25
C MET A 1 9.65 10.93 2.88
N TYR A 2 9.65 11.23 4.17
CA TYR A 2 10.87 11.66 4.87
C TYR A 2 11.94 10.55 4.84
N ASP A 3 13.18 10.91 4.50
CA ASP A 3 14.32 9.99 4.40
C ASP A 3 15.31 10.18 5.57
N LEU A 4 14.79 10.29 6.78
CA LEU A 4 15.57 10.45 7.99
C LEU A 4 15.62 9.11 8.75
N PRO A 5 16.80 8.65 9.17
CA PRO A 5 16.96 7.32 9.79
C PRO A 5 16.07 7.09 11.02
N GLN A 6 15.83 8.13 11.83
CA GLN A 6 14.99 8.04 13.03
C GLN A 6 13.49 7.84 12.76
N TYR A 7 13.05 8.01 11.50
CA TYR A 7 11.67 7.80 11.08
C TYR A 7 11.49 6.58 10.19
N LYS A 8 12.53 5.78 10.02
CA LYS A 8 12.49 4.57 9.19
C LYS A 8 12.43 3.31 10.03
N GLU A 9 11.53 2.41 9.66
CA GLU A 9 11.60 1.03 10.13
C GLU A 9 12.55 0.24 9.22
N HIS A 10 13.48 -0.47 9.83
CA HIS A 10 14.49 -1.27 9.15
C HIS A 10 14.24 -2.79 9.26
N ASP A 11 13.40 -3.19 10.20
CA ASP A 11 13.02 -4.59 10.38
C ASP A 11 11.98 -4.99 9.31
N LYS A 12 12.37 -5.92 8.45
CA LYS A 12 11.53 -6.41 7.36
C LYS A 12 10.29 -7.16 7.84
N GLU A 13 10.38 -7.82 8.98
CA GLU A 13 9.24 -8.56 9.54
C GLU A 13 8.19 -7.59 10.10
N VAL A 14 8.62 -6.50 10.74
CA VAL A 14 7.73 -5.41 11.18
C VAL A 14 7.03 -4.76 9.98
N VAL A 15 7.75 -4.56 8.86
CA VAL A 15 7.15 -4.02 7.63
C VAL A 15 6.14 -5.00 7.04
N LYS A 16 6.41 -6.31 7.01
CA LYS A 16 5.45 -7.32 6.54
C LYS A 16 4.20 -7.36 7.41
N GLU A 17 4.36 -7.39 8.74
CA GLU A 17 3.24 -7.35 9.69
C GLU A 17 2.39 -6.09 9.48
N PHE A 18 3.01 -4.93 9.23
CA PHE A 18 2.30 -3.70 8.90
C PHE A 18 1.43 -3.84 7.65
N LEU A 19 1.95 -4.46 6.58
CA LEU A 19 1.20 -4.69 5.34
C LEU A 19 0.02 -5.66 5.55
N ASP A 20 0.18 -6.66 6.41
CA ASP A 20 -0.89 -7.61 6.76
C ASP A 20 -2.00 -6.95 7.59
N ILE A 21 -1.64 -6.04 8.51
CA ILE A 21 -2.60 -5.30 9.34
C ILE A 21 -3.34 -4.22 8.52
N TYR A 22 -2.65 -3.58 7.57
CA TYR A 22 -3.17 -2.47 6.76
C TYR A 22 -3.13 -2.78 5.27
N PRO A 23 -3.82 -3.83 4.78
CA PRO A 23 -3.69 -4.31 3.42
C PRO A 23 -4.34 -3.40 2.35
N PHE A 24 -5.17 -2.43 2.74
CA PHE A 24 -5.88 -1.56 1.80
C PHE A 24 -4.96 -0.44 1.31
N ALA A 25 -4.45 -0.61 0.09
CA ALA A 25 -3.44 0.25 -0.50
C ALA A 25 -4.04 1.28 -1.46
N PHE A 26 -3.41 2.45 -1.50
CA PHE A 26 -3.55 3.42 -2.57
C PHE A 26 -2.49 3.13 -3.63
N LEU A 27 -2.93 2.66 -4.81
CA LEU A 27 -2.06 2.31 -5.93
C LEU A 27 -2.09 3.41 -6.98
N THR A 28 -0.94 3.95 -7.35
CA THR A 28 -0.83 5.05 -8.31
C THR A 28 0.26 4.81 -9.34
N GLY A 29 0.07 5.36 -10.52
CA GLY A 29 1.00 5.39 -11.63
C GLY A 29 0.64 6.52 -12.59
N CYS A 30 1.08 6.46 -13.84
CA CYS A 30 0.78 7.48 -14.83
C CYS A 30 0.20 6.83 -16.10
N ASP A 31 -0.65 7.58 -16.80
CA ASP A 31 -1.13 7.23 -18.12
C ASP A 31 -0.10 7.58 -19.23
N SER A 32 -0.48 7.36 -20.49
CA SER A 32 0.37 7.63 -21.65
C SER A 32 0.75 9.11 -21.84
N GLU A 33 0.04 10.02 -21.19
CA GLU A 33 0.31 11.46 -21.22
C GLU A 33 0.99 11.95 -19.92
N ASN A 34 1.53 11.02 -19.11
CA ASN A 34 2.13 11.29 -17.80
C ASN A 34 1.17 11.94 -16.80
N ARG A 35 -0.14 11.77 -16.98
CA ARG A 35 -1.12 12.21 -15.99
C ARG A 35 -1.24 11.15 -14.89
N PRO A 36 -1.20 11.54 -13.61
CA PRO A 36 -1.33 10.59 -12.52
C PRO A 36 -2.72 9.96 -12.50
N VAL A 37 -2.76 8.65 -12.28
CA VAL A 37 -3.98 7.87 -12.06
C VAL A 37 -3.83 7.08 -10.78
N ALA A 38 -4.94 6.79 -10.13
CA ALA A 38 -4.92 6.05 -8.88
C ALA A 38 -6.16 5.17 -8.71
N THR A 39 -6.01 4.13 -7.91
CA THR A 39 -7.10 3.30 -7.41
C THR A 39 -6.78 2.85 -5.98
N GLN A 40 -7.76 2.31 -5.28
CA GLN A 40 -7.57 1.70 -3.96
C GLN A 40 -8.04 0.25 -4.00
N LEU A 41 -7.22 -0.64 -3.46
CA LEU A 41 -7.51 -2.07 -3.43
C LEU A 41 -6.76 -2.75 -2.29
N PRO A 42 -7.29 -3.86 -1.75
CA PRO A 42 -6.52 -4.70 -0.85
C PRO A 42 -5.39 -5.39 -1.63
N MET A 43 -4.18 -5.37 -1.05
CA MET A 43 -3.01 -6.05 -1.58
C MET A 43 -2.35 -6.87 -0.49
N PHE A 44 -1.90 -8.06 -0.84
CA PHE A 44 -1.28 -9.00 0.08
C PHE A 44 0.15 -9.28 -0.35
N ILE A 45 1.05 -9.35 0.65
CA ILE A 45 2.44 -9.70 0.41
C ILE A 45 2.60 -11.22 0.37
N GLU A 46 3.28 -11.71 -0.66
CA GLU A 46 3.67 -13.11 -0.80
C GLU A 46 5.16 -13.20 -1.13
N GLU A 47 5.79 -14.28 -0.69
CA GLU A 47 7.14 -14.60 -1.12
C GLU A 47 7.09 -15.61 -2.26
N ILE A 48 7.52 -15.18 -3.46
CA ILE A 48 7.59 -16.01 -4.65
C ILE A 48 9.05 -16.10 -5.09
N LYS A 49 9.63 -17.29 -5.04
CA LYS A 49 11.03 -17.56 -5.43
C LYS A 49 12.04 -16.62 -4.76
N GLY A 50 11.88 -16.38 -3.46
CA GLY A 50 12.75 -15.53 -2.66
C GLY A 50 12.56 -14.02 -2.89
N ARG A 51 11.48 -13.62 -3.55
CA ARG A 51 11.10 -12.20 -3.76
C ARG A 51 9.77 -11.90 -3.12
N ASN A 52 9.68 -10.77 -2.45
CA ASN A 52 8.41 -10.24 -1.97
C ASN A 52 7.62 -9.65 -3.15
N VAL A 53 6.40 -10.13 -3.33
CA VAL A 53 5.46 -9.71 -4.37
C VAL A 53 4.17 -9.26 -3.70
N LEU A 54 3.61 -8.15 -4.15
CA LEU A 54 2.28 -7.72 -3.77
C LEU A 54 1.27 -8.24 -4.78
N ARG A 55 0.23 -8.91 -4.31
CA ARG A 55 -0.89 -9.40 -5.14
C ARG A 55 -2.18 -8.71 -4.75
N GLY A 56 -2.99 -8.43 -5.75
CA GLY A 56 -4.31 -7.83 -5.60
C GLY A 56 -5.11 -8.00 -6.88
N HIS A 57 -6.35 -7.52 -6.90
CA HIS A 57 -7.16 -7.50 -8.11
C HIS A 57 -7.77 -6.11 -8.32
N LEU A 58 -7.97 -5.75 -9.57
CA LEU A 58 -8.62 -4.50 -9.96
C LEU A 58 -9.58 -4.73 -11.13
N MET A 59 -10.50 -3.79 -11.31
CA MET A 59 -11.48 -3.86 -12.39
C MET A 59 -10.83 -3.56 -13.74
N LYS A 60 -11.09 -4.42 -14.74
CA LYS A 60 -10.69 -4.19 -16.13
C LYS A 60 -11.43 -2.99 -16.76
N ASN A 61 -10.83 -2.40 -17.77
CA ASN A 61 -11.36 -1.30 -18.60
C ASN A 61 -11.56 0.04 -17.88
N THR A 62 -11.04 0.19 -16.69
CA THR A 62 -10.96 1.47 -15.97
C THR A 62 -9.81 2.32 -16.51
N ASP A 63 -9.76 3.60 -16.14
CA ASP A 63 -8.68 4.52 -16.48
C ASP A 63 -7.32 4.03 -15.96
N HIS A 64 -7.27 3.62 -14.68
CA HIS A 64 -6.06 3.09 -14.04
C HIS A 64 -5.62 1.75 -14.66
N HIS A 65 -6.55 0.85 -15.02
CA HIS A 65 -6.18 -0.38 -15.71
C HIS A 65 -5.49 -0.10 -17.04
N LYS A 66 -6.07 0.81 -17.86
CA LYS A 66 -5.49 1.22 -19.14
C LYS A 66 -4.12 1.90 -18.98
N ALA A 67 -3.99 2.75 -17.98
CA ALA A 67 -2.75 3.43 -17.65
C ALA A 67 -1.64 2.43 -17.28
N PHE A 68 -1.94 1.47 -16.42
CA PHE A 68 -0.97 0.46 -15.96
C PHE A 68 -0.60 -0.56 -17.04
N LEU A 69 -1.46 -0.78 -18.05
CA LEU A 69 -1.07 -1.52 -19.25
C LEU A 69 -0.07 -0.77 -20.12
N HIS A 70 -0.08 0.56 -20.07
CA HIS A 70 0.85 1.42 -20.82
C HIS A 70 2.15 1.65 -20.05
N SER A 71 2.07 1.93 -18.76
CA SER A 71 3.22 2.20 -17.89
C SER A 71 3.18 1.29 -16.67
N GLU A 72 4.10 0.35 -16.63
CA GLU A 72 4.16 -0.67 -15.58
C GLU A 72 4.70 -0.17 -14.24
N ASN A 73 5.32 1.02 -14.20
CA ASN A 73 5.88 1.57 -12.98
C ASN A 73 4.79 2.14 -12.08
N VAL A 74 4.69 1.61 -10.86
CA VAL A 74 3.65 1.98 -9.90
C VAL A 74 4.21 2.23 -8.51
N LEU A 75 3.45 2.98 -7.72
CA LEU A 75 3.68 3.19 -6.30
C LEU A 75 2.43 2.71 -5.54
N ALA A 76 2.60 1.77 -4.62
CA ALA A 76 1.58 1.39 -3.66
C ALA A 76 1.88 2.05 -2.30
N VAL A 77 0.88 2.72 -1.71
CA VAL A 77 0.98 3.38 -0.42
C VAL A 77 0.00 2.72 0.54
N PHE A 78 0.54 2.17 1.62
CA PHE A 78 -0.22 1.60 2.73
C PHE A 78 -0.17 2.59 3.88
N THR A 79 -1.33 2.97 4.41
CA THR A 79 -1.43 3.94 5.50
C THR A 79 -1.98 3.27 6.74
N GLY A 80 -1.24 3.37 7.84
CA GLY A 80 -1.64 2.87 9.14
C GLY A 80 -2.25 3.96 10.02
N LYS A 81 -2.09 3.79 11.32
CA LYS A 81 -2.60 4.76 12.30
C LYS A 81 -1.93 6.13 12.13
N HIS A 82 -2.70 7.16 12.35
CA HIS A 82 -2.21 8.55 12.32
C HIS A 82 -2.97 9.40 13.34
N THR A 83 -2.32 10.46 13.83
CA THR A 83 -2.92 11.38 14.79
C THR A 83 -2.30 12.77 14.71
N TYR A 84 -3.11 13.77 15.02
CA TYR A 84 -2.65 15.11 15.27
C TYR A 84 -2.00 15.22 16.66
N VAL A 85 -0.88 15.92 16.74
CA VAL A 85 -0.16 16.23 17.98
C VAL A 85 -0.08 17.73 18.14
N SER A 86 -0.74 18.26 19.17
CA SER A 86 -0.78 19.70 19.42
C SER A 86 0.52 20.21 20.03
N GLY A 87 1.04 21.31 19.51
CA GLY A 87 2.15 22.05 20.10
C GLY A 87 1.86 22.56 21.51
N ALA A 88 0.57 22.77 21.83
CA ALA A 88 0.15 23.21 23.16
C ALA A 88 0.34 22.14 24.27
N TRP A 89 0.61 20.89 23.90
CA TRP A 89 0.89 19.83 24.88
C TRP A 89 2.33 19.82 25.40
N TYR A 90 3.20 20.62 24.75
CA TYR A 90 4.61 20.74 25.14
C TYR A 90 4.83 21.95 26.07
N SER A 91 5.78 21.83 26.96
CA SER A 91 6.18 22.94 27.84
C SER A 91 6.88 24.10 27.10
N ASN A 92 7.45 23.83 25.93
CA ASN A 92 8.06 24.86 25.10
C ASN A 92 6.97 25.59 24.28
N PRO A 93 6.74 26.91 24.49
CA PRO A 93 5.70 27.68 23.81
C PRO A 93 5.96 27.86 22.29
N HIS A 94 7.16 27.55 21.84
CA HIS A 94 7.55 27.60 20.42
C HIS A 94 7.43 26.25 19.70
N SER A 95 6.86 25.23 20.36
CA SER A 95 6.63 23.94 19.73
C SER A 95 5.52 24.02 18.70
N ALA A 96 5.80 23.61 17.48
CA ALA A 96 4.80 23.51 16.43
C ALA A 96 3.95 22.23 16.61
N SER A 97 2.68 22.34 16.21
CA SER A 97 1.83 21.17 16.05
C SER A 97 2.30 20.33 14.87
N THR A 98 2.07 19.03 14.93
CA THR A 98 2.46 18.08 13.89
C THR A 98 1.42 17.00 13.67
N TRP A 99 1.62 16.19 12.64
CA TRP A 99 0.83 14.99 12.37
C TRP A 99 1.74 13.77 12.42
N ASN A 100 1.51 12.87 13.37
CA ASN A 100 2.21 11.59 13.41
C ASN A 100 1.44 10.56 12.61
N TYR A 101 2.14 9.80 11.79
CA TYR A 101 1.55 8.77 10.94
C TYR A 101 2.53 7.63 10.67
N MET A 102 1.99 6.51 10.27
CA MET A 102 2.75 5.35 9.81
C MET A 102 2.32 5.04 8.37
N SER A 103 3.28 4.84 7.49
CA SER A 103 3.02 4.42 6.12
C SER A 103 4.16 3.60 5.55
N VAL A 104 3.82 2.68 4.65
CA VAL A 104 4.77 1.93 3.83
C VAL A 104 4.53 2.29 2.37
N HIS A 105 5.60 2.68 1.69
CA HIS A 105 5.60 2.97 0.26
C HIS A 105 6.36 1.89 -0.48
N VAL A 106 5.69 1.21 -1.40
CA VAL A 106 6.29 0.16 -2.23
C VAL A 106 6.31 0.62 -3.68
N LYS A 107 7.51 0.79 -4.21
CA LYS A 107 7.73 1.05 -5.65
C LYS A 107 7.96 -0.27 -6.36
N GLY A 108 7.34 -0.47 -7.48
CA GLY A 108 7.49 -1.70 -8.23
C GLY A 108 6.98 -1.62 -9.66
N VAL A 109 7.04 -2.76 -10.30
CA VAL A 109 6.53 -2.99 -11.64
C VAL A 109 5.28 -3.86 -11.53
N ILE A 110 4.17 -3.40 -12.09
CA ILE A 110 2.94 -4.17 -12.13
C ILE A 110 2.97 -5.16 -13.29
N THR A 111 2.50 -6.38 -13.04
CA THR A 111 2.32 -7.40 -14.07
C THR A 111 0.89 -7.94 -13.96
N PHE A 112 0.15 -7.91 -15.04
CA PHE A 112 -1.19 -8.49 -15.10
C PHE A 112 -1.08 -9.99 -15.35
N LEU A 113 -1.74 -10.76 -14.49
CA LEU A 113 -1.88 -12.21 -14.62
C LEU A 113 -3.13 -12.54 -15.45
N GLY A 114 -3.20 -13.77 -15.98
CA GLY A 114 -4.38 -14.27 -16.66
C GLY A 114 -5.58 -14.45 -15.71
N ASP A 115 -6.75 -14.65 -16.29
CA ASP A 115 -8.01 -14.81 -15.54
C ASP A 115 -8.04 -16.06 -14.66
N ASP A 116 -7.21 -17.06 -14.94
CA ASP A 116 -6.98 -18.25 -14.13
C ASP A 116 -6.40 -17.93 -12.74
N ALA A 117 -5.64 -16.86 -12.60
CA ALA A 117 -5.09 -16.41 -11.32
C ALA A 117 -6.12 -15.64 -10.45
N LEU A 118 -7.24 -15.20 -11.03
CA LEU A 118 -8.22 -14.37 -10.33
C LEU A 118 -8.91 -15.11 -9.19
N GLU A 119 -9.26 -16.39 -9.38
CA GLU A 119 -9.92 -17.21 -8.37
C GLU A 119 -9.08 -17.31 -7.10
N ASP A 120 -7.76 -17.54 -7.24
CA ASP A 120 -6.85 -17.63 -6.10
C ASP A 120 -6.77 -16.30 -5.34
N VAL A 121 -6.66 -15.17 -6.05
CA VAL A 121 -6.59 -13.85 -5.41
C VAL A 121 -7.90 -13.50 -4.69
N LEU A 122 -9.04 -13.79 -5.28
CA LEU A 122 -10.36 -13.58 -4.64
C LEU A 122 -10.52 -14.45 -3.39
N ARG A 123 -10.12 -15.73 -3.46
CA ARG A 123 -10.16 -16.64 -2.32
C ARG A 123 -9.27 -16.14 -1.18
N MET A 124 -8.03 -15.73 -1.47
CA MET A 124 -7.12 -15.17 -0.47
C MET A 124 -7.71 -13.92 0.19
N THR A 125 -8.28 -13.02 -0.59
CA THR A 125 -8.93 -11.80 -0.09
C THR A 125 -10.07 -12.13 0.86
N SER A 126 -10.96 -13.06 0.45
CA SER A 126 -12.10 -13.48 1.28
C SER A 126 -11.65 -14.13 2.58
N LEU A 127 -10.71 -15.07 2.53
CA LEU A 127 -10.19 -15.74 3.72
C LEU A 127 -9.56 -14.76 4.72
N HIS A 128 -8.75 -13.84 4.22
CA HIS A 128 -8.08 -12.85 5.08
C HIS A 128 -9.08 -11.99 5.87
N PHE A 129 -10.12 -11.48 5.23
CA PHE A 129 -11.09 -10.60 5.88
C PHE A 129 -12.18 -11.35 6.66
N GLU A 130 -12.60 -12.53 6.20
CA GLU A 130 -13.60 -13.32 6.92
C GLU A 130 -13.06 -13.93 8.22
N ASP A 131 -11.80 -14.33 8.26
CA ASP A 131 -11.17 -14.84 9.49
C ASP A 131 -10.97 -13.71 10.52
N GLN A 132 -10.73 -12.48 10.11
CA GLN A 132 -10.70 -11.33 11.00
C GLN A 132 -12.06 -10.98 11.61
N ASN A 133 -13.17 -11.27 10.91
CA ASN A 133 -14.53 -10.99 11.38
C ASN A 133 -15.07 -12.05 12.36
N LYS A 134 -14.37 -13.16 12.57
CA LYS A 134 -14.76 -14.22 13.53
C LYS A 134 -14.18 -14.03 14.92
N GLN A 135 -13.40 -12.97 15.15
CA GLN A 135 -12.86 -12.56 16.45
C GLN A 135 -13.67 -11.41 17.05
#